data_e5e8b599b14bbe91911c1dcc3b9af2eb
#
_entry.id   e5e8b599b14bbe91911c1dcc3b9af2eb
#
_cell.length_a   1.000
_cell.length_b   1.000
_cell.length_c   1.000
_cell.angle_alpha   90.00
_cell.angle_beta   90.00
_cell.angle_gamma   90.00
#
_symmetry.space_group_name_H-M   'P 1'
#
loop_
_entity.id
_entity.type
_entity.pdbx_description
1 polymer ?
#
loop_
_entity_poly.entity_id
_entity_poly.type
_entity_poly.pdbx_seq_one_letter_code
_entity_poly.pdbx_strand_id
1 'polypeptide(L)'
;MDMKLGISTWAYLDHSLDQALERITLLSNRVEILCEGRHSLFRSENLDIASSYSLKYSIHGPIADINIASIYHEFREASVNLHRRAIAASAAIGAELYIIHPGYTPWSFCWGDALICLYQSLSELASLQDELGIALAVENMPKSEWLFFKKPDLDLHGLGLVLDIGHAHTCGTLQEFLDHPALKHIHLHDNSGEGDEHLALGQGGIDLLPVLKRIEEGDLTATLEQKSERAVIESLEALDRMQKKKPLILLSRQQTRS
;
A
#
# COMPACT_ATOMS: atom_id res chain seq x y z
N MET A 1 -6.95 -7.50 -19.71
CA MET A 1 -6.08 -8.08 -18.67
C MET A 1 -6.76 -7.95 -17.35
N ASP A 2 -6.77 -9.01 -16.58
CA ASP A 2 -7.46 -9.02 -15.27
C ASP A 2 -6.46 -8.62 -14.19
N MET A 3 -6.15 -7.30 -14.13
CA MET A 3 -5.28 -6.75 -13.11
C MET A 3 -5.99 -6.86 -11.76
N LYS A 4 -5.30 -7.40 -10.74
CA LYS A 4 -5.80 -7.49 -9.37
C LYS A 4 -5.79 -6.09 -8.73
N LEU A 5 -6.70 -5.22 -9.17
CA LEU A 5 -6.77 -3.81 -8.80
C LEU A 5 -7.78 -3.58 -7.69
N GLY A 6 -7.33 -3.03 -6.58
CA GLY A 6 -8.15 -2.56 -5.45
C GLY A 6 -8.36 -1.04 -5.48
N ILE A 7 -9.24 -0.59 -4.59
CA ILE A 7 -9.51 0.84 -4.34
C ILE A 7 -9.35 1.10 -2.84
N SER A 8 -8.58 2.12 -2.47
CA SER A 8 -8.42 2.53 -1.08
C SER A 8 -9.65 3.25 -0.56
N THR A 9 -10.05 2.94 0.67
CA THR A 9 -11.11 3.68 1.37
C THR A 9 -10.68 5.10 1.75
N TRP A 10 -9.43 5.49 1.49
CA TRP A 10 -8.98 6.86 1.70
C TRP A 10 -9.83 7.88 0.91
N ALA A 11 -10.22 7.54 -0.31
CA ALA A 11 -11.09 8.38 -1.12
C ALA A 11 -12.49 8.63 -0.52
N TYR A 12 -12.86 7.92 0.55
CA TYR A 12 -14.21 7.87 1.14
C TYR A 12 -14.22 8.14 2.65
N LEU A 13 -13.18 8.75 3.24
CA LEU A 13 -13.08 8.94 4.70
C LEU A 13 -14.19 9.82 5.30
N ASP A 14 -14.89 10.62 4.48
CA ASP A 14 -16.06 11.38 4.89
C ASP A 14 -17.32 10.53 5.08
N HIS A 15 -17.31 9.28 4.58
CA HIS A 15 -18.39 8.30 4.67
C HIS A 15 -18.15 7.32 5.82
N SER A 16 -19.18 6.55 6.22
CA SER A 16 -18.98 5.35 7.05
C SER A 16 -18.27 4.25 6.23
N LEU A 17 -17.67 3.25 6.89
CA LEU A 17 -17.06 2.13 6.19
C LEU A 17 -18.07 1.40 5.28
N ASP A 18 -19.30 1.18 5.76
CA ASP A 18 -20.37 0.55 4.98
C ASP A 18 -20.67 1.30 3.70
N GLN A 19 -20.86 2.63 3.79
CA GLN A 19 -21.09 3.48 2.62
C GLN A 19 -19.90 3.49 1.65
N ALA A 20 -18.67 3.44 2.16
CA ALA A 20 -17.48 3.36 1.34
C ALA A 20 -17.41 2.01 0.60
N LEU A 21 -17.65 0.90 1.28
CA LEU A 21 -17.65 -0.43 0.68
C LEU A 21 -18.76 -0.59 -0.35
N GLU A 22 -19.98 -0.11 -0.07
CA GLU A 22 -21.09 -0.11 -1.04
C GLU A 22 -20.70 0.57 -2.35
N ARG A 23 -20.05 1.75 -2.29
CA ARG A 23 -19.60 2.48 -3.48
C ARG A 23 -18.47 1.75 -4.22
N ILE A 24 -17.48 1.24 -3.47
CA ILE A 24 -16.33 0.56 -4.06
C ILE A 24 -16.73 -0.75 -4.74
N THR A 25 -17.71 -1.50 -4.20
CA THR A 25 -18.19 -2.76 -4.82
C THR A 25 -18.73 -2.58 -6.23
N LEU A 26 -19.18 -1.38 -6.60
CA LEU A 26 -19.61 -1.06 -7.96
C LEU A 26 -18.44 -0.94 -8.95
N LEU A 27 -17.21 -0.78 -8.45
CA LEU A 27 -16.02 -0.48 -9.24
C LEU A 27 -14.98 -1.62 -9.19
N SER A 28 -14.86 -2.29 -8.04
CA SER A 28 -13.87 -3.35 -7.80
C SER A 28 -14.38 -4.37 -6.78
N ASN A 29 -13.88 -5.61 -6.88
CA ASN A 29 -14.05 -6.64 -5.85
C ASN A 29 -12.86 -6.69 -4.85
N ARG A 30 -11.93 -5.73 -4.93
CA ARG A 30 -10.80 -5.56 -4.04
C ARG A 30 -10.82 -4.20 -3.38
N VAL A 31 -10.58 -4.17 -2.09
CA VAL A 31 -10.60 -2.96 -1.28
C VAL A 31 -9.39 -2.93 -0.37
N GLU A 32 -8.77 -1.77 -0.27
CA GLU A 32 -7.83 -1.49 0.78
C GLU A 32 -8.49 -0.60 1.83
N ILE A 33 -8.63 -1.13 3.04
CA ILE A 33 -9.18 -0.34 4.15
C ILE A 33 -8.03 0.43 4.80
N LEU A 34 -8.10 1.76 4.74
CA LEU A 34 -7.26 2.62 5.58
C LEU A 34 -7.80 2.55 7.01
N CYS A 35 -7.06 1.89 7.91
CA CYS A 35 -7.50 1.61 9.28
C CYS A 35 -7.44 2.87 10.17
N GLU A 36 -8.12 3.94 9.75
CA GLU A 36 -8.13 5.23 10.43
C GLU A 36 -9.57 5.75 10.66
N GLY A 37 -9.74 6.54 11.69
CA GLY A 37 -10.95 7.30 11.95
C GLY A 37 -12.23 6.47 11.91
N ARG A 38 -13.11 6.76 10.94
CA ARG A 38 -14.40 6.05 10.76
C ARG A 38 -14.24 4.65 10.19
N HIS A 39 -13.11 4.36 9.52
CA HIS A 39 -12.82 3.05 8.91
C HIS A 39 -11.95 2.16 9.80
N SER A 40 -11.59 2.62 10.99
CA SER A 40 -10.73 1.89 11.91
C SER A 40 -11.31 0.52 12.28
N LEU A 41 -10.53 -0.54 12.11
CA LEU A 41 -10.88 -1.91 12.49
C LEU A 41 -10.81 -2.16 14.02
N PHE A 42 -10.48 -1.14 14.81
CA PHE A 42 -10.63 -1.18 16.27
C PHE A 42 -12.09 -1.02 16.73
N ARG A 43 -12.99 -0.66 15.81
CA ARG A 43 -14.43 -0.62 16.04
C ARG A 43 -15.04 -1.94 15.64
N SER A 44 -15.72 -2.61 16.58
CA SER A 44 -16.36 -3.92 16.33
C SER A 44 -17.37 -3.88 15.20
N GLU A 45 -18.12 -2.76 15.09
CA GLU A 45 -19.08 -2.57 14.01
C GLU A 45 -18.42 -2.62 12.61
N ASN A 46 -17.18 -2.12 12.47
CA ASN A 46 -16.47 -2.15 11.20
C ASN A 46 -15.97 -3.56 10.84
N LEU A 47 -15.64 -4.38 11.82
CA LEU A 47 -15.32 -5.79 11.59
C LEU A 47 -16.54 -6.56 11.06
N ASP A 48 -17.71 -6.34 11.68
CA ASP A 48 -18.97 -6.96 11.25
C ASP A 48 -19.34 -6.49 9.83
N ILE A 49 -19.22 -5.19 9.55
CA ILE A 49 -19.44 -4.61 8.21
C ILE A 49 -18.51 -5.27 7.20
N ALA A 50 -17.18 -5.23 7.41
CA ALA A 50 -16.22 -5.80 6.47
C ALA A 50 -16.48 -7.30 6.23
N SER A 51 -16.83 -8.06 7.28
CA SER A 51 -17.14 -9.49 7.17
C SER A 51 -18.43 -9.78 6.40
N SER A 52 -19.34 -8.80 6.28
CA SER A 52 -20.62 -8.96 5.56
C SER A 52 -20.49 -8.86 4.05
N TYR A 53 -19.37 -8.32 3.54
CA TYR A 53 -19.09 -8.19 2.11
C TYR A 53 -18.23 -9.35 1.58
N SER A 54 -18.50 -9.79 0.36
CA SER A 54 -17.65 -10.78 -0.35
C SER A 54 -16.55 -10.06 -1.16
N LEU A 55 -15.59 -9.47 -0.46
CA LEU A 55 -14.50 -8.68 -1.02
C LEU A 55 -13.14 -9.29 -0.69
N LYS A 56 -12.13 -8.94 -1.48
CA LYS A 56 -10.72 -9.19 -1.20
C LYS A 56 -10.13 -7.97 -0.51
N TYR A 57 -9.61 -8.15 0.69
CA TYR A 57 -9.11 -7.05 1.49
C TYR A 57 -7.59 -6.99 1.53
N SER A 58 -7.00 -5.79 1.36
CA SER A 58 -5.77 -5.35 1.98
C SER A 58 -6.09 -4.32 3.05
N ILE A 59 -5.23 -4.21 4.05
CA ILE A 59 -5.43 -3.27 5.15
C ILE A 59 -4.20 -2.38 5.26
N HIS A 60 -4.39 -1.09 5.04
CA HIS A 60 -3.40 -0.09 5.40
C HIS A 60 -3.47 0.12 6.91
N GLY A 61 -2.38 -0.18 7.62
CA GLY A 61 -2.30 -0.02 9.07
C GLY A 61 -2.52 1.43 9.52
N PRO A 62 -2.84 1.66 10.80
CA PRO A 62 -2.99 3.01 11.32
C PRO A 62 -1.67 3.79 11.22
N ILE A 63 -1.78 5.08 10.91
CA ILE A 63 -0.65 5.99 10.71
C ILE A 63 -0.59 7.06 11.81
N ALA A 64 -1.76 7.59 12.20
CA ALA A 64 -1.86 8.70 13.13
C ALA A 64 -1.26 8.35 14.50
N ASP A 65 -0.30 9.14 14.94
CA ASP A 65 0.41 8.97 16.22
C ASP A 65 1.19 7.65 16.36
N ILE A 66 1.40 6.92 15.27
CA ILE A 66 2.11 5.63 15.24
C ILE A 66 3.56 5.85 14.82
N ASN A 67 4.50 5.33 15.61
CA ASN A 67 5.91 5.35 15.27
C ASN A 67 6.65 4.12 15.82
N ILE A 68 6.75 3.08 15.00
CA ILE A 68 7.48 1.84 15.34
C ILE A 68 9.01 2.02 15.38
N ALA A 69 9.52 3.17 14.91
CA ALA A 69 10.93 3.55 14.98
C ALA A 69 11.27 4.45 16.18
N SER A 70 10.30 4.68 17.09
CA SER A 70 10.53 5.55 18.25
C SER A 70 11.65 5.02 19.13
N ILE A 71 12.60 5.91 19.47
CA ILE A 71 13.67 5.64 20.42
C ILE A 71 13.19 5.58 21.87
N TYR A 72 11.98 6.05 22.13
CA TYR A 72 11.32 5.92 23.42
C TYR A 72 10.55 4.62 23.48
N HIS A 73 10.95 3.74 24.38
CA HIS A 73 10.41 2.37 24.46
C HIS A 73 8.89 2.35 24.61
N GLU A 74 8.32 3.19 25.44
CA GLU A 74 6.87 3.25 25.70
C GLU A 74 6.07 3.59 24.44
N PHE A 75 6.54 4.55 23.63
CA PHE A 75 5.89 4.92 22.37
C PHE A 75 6.07 3.83 21.31
N ARG A 76 7.26 3.23 21.22
CA ARG A 76 7.51 2.11 20.29
C ARG A 76 6.61 0.93 20.63
N GLU A 77 6.57 0.51 21.91
CA GLU A 77 5.73 -0.60 22.36
C GLU A 77 4.24 -0.33 22.13
N ALA A 78 3.75 0.88 22.41
CA ALA A 78 2.37 1.25 22.13
C ALA A 78 2.06 1.14 20.62
N SER A 79 2.96 1.62 19.75
CA SER A 79 2.81 1.55 18.29
C SER A 79 2.81 0.11 17.79
N VAL A 80 3.75 -0.72 18.23
CA VAL A 80 3.82 -2.15 17.89
C VAL A 80 2.55 -2.89 18.37
N ASN A 81 2.08 -2.60 19.57
CA ASN A 81 0.87 -3.24 20.11
C ASN A 81 -0.39 -2.82 19.34
N LEU A 82 -0.48 -1.59 18.85
CA LEU A 82 -1.57 -1.16 17.96
C LEU A 82 -1.51 -1.92 16.64
N HIS A 83 -0.34 -2.06 16.02
CA HIS A 83 -0.18 -2.88 14.82
C HIS A 83 -0.56 -4.34 15.08
N ARG A 84 -0.12 -4.97 16.17
CA ARG A 84 -0.52 -6.36 16.52
C ARG A 84 -2.03 -6.53 16.57
N ARG A 85 -2.73 -5.59 17.20
CA ARG A 85 -4.20 -5.61 17.29
C ARG A 85 -4.85 -5.41 15.91
N ALA A 86 -4.33 -4.48 15.10
CA ALA A 86 -4.84 -4.22 13.76
C ALA A 86 -4.60 -5.43 12.83
N ILE A 87 -3.43 -6.07 12.91
CA ILE A 87 -3.11 -7.30 12.15
C ILE A 87 -4.07 -8.45 12.53
N ALA A 88 -4.31 -8.65 13.83
CA ALA A 88 -5.26 -9.66 14.29
C ALA A 88 -6.69 -9.38 13.79
N ALA A 89 -7.13 -8.12 13.83
CA ALA A 89 -8.41 -7.68 13.28
C ALA A 89 -8.49 -7.91 11.76
N SER A 90 -7.39 -7.63 11.05
CA SER A 90 -7.28 -7.85 9.60
C SER A 90 -7.36 -9.33 9.22
N ALA A 91 -6.67 -10.19 9.96
CA ALA A 91 -6.75 -11.65 9.79
C ALA A 91 -8.17 -12.20 10.06
N ALA A 92 -8.87 -11.64 11.06
CA ALA A 92 -10.22 -12.06 11.41
C ALA A 92 -11.24 -11.81 10.28
N ILE A 93 -11.05 -10.78 9.45
CA ILE A 93 -11.90 -10.51 8.28
C ILE A 93 -11.36 -11.16 6.99
N GLY A 94 -10.32 -11.98 7.07
CA GLY A 94 -9.71 -12.67 5.93
C GLY A 94 -8.94 -11.77 4.99
N ALA A 95 -8.31 -10.69 5.49
CA ALA A 95 -7.46 -9.84 4.67
C ALA A 95 -6.23 -10.60 4.15
N GLU A 96 -5.87 -10.35 2.90
CA GLU A 96 -4.74 -11.01 2.22
C GLU A 96 -3.39 -10.32 2.56
N LEU A 97 -3.41 -9.02 2.85
CA LEU A 97 -2.23 -8.19 3.08
C LEU A 97 -2.49 -7.14 4.15
N TYR A 98 -1.50 -6.88 4.98
CA TYR A 98 -1.45 -5.75 5.91
C TYR A 98 -0.21 -4.90 5.66
N ILE A 99 -0.38 -3.58 5.59
CA ILE A 99 0.63 -2.61 5.18
C ILE A 99 1.09 -1.80 6.39
N ILE A 100 2.40 -1.60 6.48
CA ILE A 100 3.06 -0.95 7.63
C ILE A 100 3.92 0.20 7.13
N HIS A 101 3.76 1.39 7.69
CA HIS A 101 4.74 2.47 7.55
C HIS A 101 5.95 2.25 8.45
N PRO A 102 7.18 2.50 7.99
CA PRO A 102 8.40 2.22 8.75
C PRO A 102 8.64 3.21 9.90
N GLY A 103 7.82 4.24 10.02
CA GLY A 103 7.99 5.27 11.05
C GLY A 103 8.97 6.38 10.67
N TYR A 104 9.37 7.17 11.66
CA TYR A 104 10.15 8.39 11.43
C TYR A 104 11.02 8.77 12.62
N THR A 105 12.00 9.66 12.37
CA THR A 105 12.70 10.42 13.42
C THR A 105 12.97 11.85 12.96
N PRO A 106 12.57 12.89 13.74
CA PRO A 106 12.76 14.28 13.35
C PRO A 106 14.21 14.77 13.57
N TRP A 107 15.06 13.95 14.18
CA TRP A 107 16.41 14.33 14.56
C TRP A 107 17.46 13.42 13.92
N SER A 108 18.30 13.98 13.05
CA SER A 108 19.34 13.21 12.36
C SER A 108 20.33 12.53 13.30
N PHE A 109 20.60 13.09 14.46
CA PHE A 109 21.47 12.48 15.46
C PHE A 109 20.87 11.25 16.16
N CYS A 110 19.54 11.06 16.08
CA CYS A 110 18.85 9.86 16.57
C CYS A 110 18.67 8.79 15.48
N TRP A 111 19.11 9.04 14.24
CA TRP A 111 18.83 8.16 13.10
C TRP A 111 19.25 6.70 13.32
N GLY A 112 20.47 6.51 13.83
CA GLY A 112 20.99 5.16 14.09
C GLY A 112 20.19 4.39 15.15
N ASP A 113 19.87 5.06 16.26
CA ASP A 113 19.09 4.46 17.34
C ASP A 113 17.65 4.16 16.88
N ALA A 114 17.04 5.07 16.14
CA ALA A 114 15.70 4.89 15.60
C ALA A 114 15.65 3.75 14.56
N LEU A 115 16.69 3.58 13.75
CA LEU A 115 16.81 2.47 12.81
C LEU A 115 16.92 1.12 13.55
N ILE A 116 17.66 1.05 14.64
CA ILE A 116 17.73 -0.15 15.50
C ILE A 116 16.35 -0.47 16.06
N CYS A 117 15.63 0.53 16.58
CA CYS A 117 14.27 0.38 17.07
C CYS A 117 13.29 -0.10 15.98
N LEU A 118 13.42 0.45 14.76
CA LEU A 118 12.63 0.01 13.62
C LEU A 118 12.87 -1.48 13.31
N TYR A 119 14.12 -1.91 13.22
CA TYR A 119 14.45 -3.32 12.96
C TYR A 119 13.90 -4.26 14.03
N GLN A 120 13.99 -3.87 15.30
CA GLN A 120 13.36 -4.63 16.38
C GLN A 120 11.87 -4.78 16.16
N SER A 121 11.20 -3.68 15.85
CA SER A 121 9.73 -3.66 15.62
C SER A 121 9.33 -4.49 14.40
N LEU A 122 10.07 -4.40 13.28
CA LEU A 122 9.81 -5.21 12.08
C LEU A 122 10.00 -6.70 12.37
N SER A 123 11.08 -7.07 13.08
CA SER A 123 11.32 -8.45 13.49
C SER A 123 10.21 -9.00 14.39
N GLU A 124 9.71 -8.18 15.34
CA GLU A 124 8.59 -8.55 16.22
C GLU A 124 7.28 -8.73 15.43
N LEU A 125 6.99 -7.85 14.47
CA LEU A 125 5.78 -7.94 13.66
C LEU A 125 5.86 -9.08 12.64
N ALA A 126 7.03 -9.39 12.10
CA ALA A 126 7.21 -10.45 11.10
C ALA A 126 6.75 -11.82 11.63
N SER A 127 6.91 -12.09 12.93
CA SER A 127 6.45 -13.34 13.53
C SER A 127 4.94 -13.58 13.43
N LEU A 128 4.16 -12.50 13.27
CA LEU A 128 2.70 -12.59 13.16
C LEU A 128 2.21 -13.12 11.81
N GLN A 129 3.05 -13.08 10.75
CA GLN A 129 2.66 -13.60 9.43
C GLN A 129 2.30 -15.09 9.48
N ASP A 130 3.18 -15.88 10.07
CA ASP A 130 2.97 -17.34 10.20
C ASP A 130 1.89 -17.67 11.24
N GLU A 131 1.84 -16.89 12.33
CA GLU A 131 0.86 -17.10 13.41
C GLU A 131 -0.58 -16.86 12.94
N LEU A 132 -0.81 -15.79 12.17
CA LEU A 132 -2.14 -15.33 11.78
C LEU A 132 -2.50 -15.63 10.32
N GLY A 133 -1.55 -16.13 9.52
CA GLY A 133 -1.79 -16.49 8.12
C GLY A 133 -2.09 -15.29 7.21
N ILE A 134 -1.57 -14.09 7.54
CA ILE A 134 -1.73 -12.86 6.76
C ILE A 134 -0.36 -12.34 6.31
N ALA A 135 -0.22 -11.95 5.04
CA ALA A 135 1.00 -11.33 4.56
C ALA A 135 1.16 -9.92 5.16
N LEU A 136 2.39 -9.59 5.58
CA LEU A 136 2.74 -8.24 6.03
C LEU A 136 3.75 -7.62 5.07
N ALA A 137 3.62 -6.32 4.79
CA ALA A 137 4.54 -5.61 3.94
C ALA A 137 4.82 -4.18 4.45
N VAL A 138 6.03 -3.71 4.20
CA VAL A 138 6.46 -2.35 4.56
C VAL A 138 6.40 -1.47 3.32
N GLU A 139 5.84 -0.30 3.47
CA GLU A 139 5.69 0.68 2.39
C GLU A 139 6.90 1.62 2.33
N ASN A 140 7.37 1.94 1.12
CA ASN A 140 8.36 2.99 0.90
C ASN A 140 7.74 4.37 1.11
N MET A 141 8.55 5.32 1.59
CA MET A 141 8.08 6.63 2.01
C MET A 141 8.50 7.75 1.07
N PRO A 142 7.74 8.87 1.02
CA PRO A 142 8.05 10.01 0.17
C PRO A 142 9.29 10.77 0.64
N LYS A 143 9.75 11.69 -0.18
CA LYS A 143 10.89 12.56 0.12
C LYS A 143 10.65 13.39 1.37
N SER A 144 11.37 13.02 2.42
CA SER A 144 11.39 13.73 3.71
C SER A 144 12.69 13.42 4.44
N GLU A 145 13.25 14.37 5.16
CA GLU A 145 14.45 14.15 6.00
C GLU A 145 14.15 13.21 7.18
N TRP A 146 12.91 13.08 7.58
CA TRP A 146 12.49 12.38 8.79
C TRP A 146 12.05 10.94 8.58
N LEU A 147 11.67 10.57 7.35
CA LEU A 147 11.09 9.25 7.04
C LEU A 147 12.17 8.25 6.64
N PHE A 148 11.99 7.00 7.07
CA PHE A 148 12.80 5.86 6.64
C PHE A 148 12.34 5.34 5.27
N PHE A 149 13.12 4.43 4.67
CA PHE A 149 12.76 3.65 3.49
C PHE A 149 12.40 4.46 2.23
N LYS A 150 13.19 5.49 1.94
CA LYS A 150 13.10 6.28 0.68
C LYS A 150 13.85 5.62 -0.48
N LYS A 151 14.67 4.63 -0.17
CA LYS A 151 15.43 3.76 -1.08
C LYS A 151 15.25 2.32 -0.62
N PRO A 152 15.43 1.33 -1.50
CA PRO A 152 15.28 -0.08 -1.14
C PRO A 152 16.50 -0.64 -0.38
N ASP A 153 16.92 0.07 0.67
CA ASP A 153 18.09 -0.20 1.51
C ASP A 153 17.72 -0.65 2.94
N LEU A 154 16.42 -0.82 3.23
CA LEU A 154 15.92 -1.30 4.52
C LEU A 154 15.91 -2.83 4.56
N ASP A 155 16.43 -3.44 5.64
CA ASP A 155 16.18 -4.85 5.92
C ASP A 155 14.73 -5.05 6.36
N LEU A 156 13.97 -5.76 5.56
CA LEU A 156 12.54 -6.01 5.80
C LEU A 156 12.26 -7.17 6.75
N HIS A 157 13.28 -7.85 7.28
CA HIS A 157 13.14 -8.98 8.20
C HIS A 157 12.16 -10.08 7.71
N GLY A 158 12.15 -10.36 6.40
CA GLY A 158 11.25 -11.34 5.79
C GLY A 158 9.85 -10.83 5.46
N LEU A 159 9.54 -9.57 5.75
CA LEU A 159 8.31 -8.90 5.32
C LEU A 159 8.34 -8.61 3.80
N GLY A 160 7.17 -8.40 3.21
CA GLY A 160 7.05 -7.92 1.84
C GLY A 160 7.36 -6.43 1.72
N LEU A 161 7.41 -5.97 0.46
CA LEU A 161 7.47 -4.55 0.07
C LEU A 161 6.15 -4.14 -0.55
N VAL A 162 5.60 -3.01 -0.12
CA VAL A 162 4.61 -2.23 -0.87
C VAL A 162 5.34 -1.08 -1.55
N LEU A 163 5.22 -0.99 -2.87
CA LEU A 163 5.71 0.14 -3.62
C LEU A 163 4.60 1.17 -3.79
N ASP A 164 4.68 2.27 -3.07
CA ASP A 164 3.99 3.49 -3.46
C ASP A 164 4.80 4.20 -4.54
N ILE A 165 4.19 4.29 -5.75
CA ILE A 165 4.89 4.85 -6.92
C ILE A 165 5.07 6.36 -6.84
N GLY A 166 4.15 7.06 -6.17
CA GLY A 166 4.25 8.50 -5.96
C GLY A 166 5.35 8.84 -4.96
N HIS A 167 5.43 8.11 -3.86
CA HIS A 167 6.54 8.22 -2.92
C HIS A 167 7.90 8.01 -3.60
N ALA A 168 8.02 6.92 -4.36
CA ALA A 168 9.25 6.62 -5.09
C ALA A 168 9.58 7.68 -6.16
N HIS A 169 8.56 8.27 -6.82
CA HIS A 169 8.75 9.35 -7.78
C HIS A 169 9.33 10.59 -7.14
N THR A 170 8.83 11.00 -5.96
CA THR A 170 9.40 12.15 -5.22
C THR A 170 10.87 11.95 -4.83
N CYS A 171 11.29 10.69 -4.69
CA CYS A 171 12.67 10.30 -4.33
C CYS A 171 13.56 10.00 -5.53
N GLY A 172 13.00 9.85 -6.75
CA GLY A 172 13.71 9.41 -7.94
C GLY A 172 14.18 7.95 -7.88
N THR A 173 13.47 7.09 -7.13
CA THR A 173 13.86 5.69 -6.84
C THR A 173 12.86 4.65 -7.38
N LEU A 174 11.97 5.06 -8.28
CA LEU A 174 10.88 4.20 -8.78
C LEU A 174 11.41 2.89 -9.37
N GLN A 175 12.43 2.95 -10.25
CA GLN A 175 12.96 1.75 -10.90
C GLN A 175 13.62 0.79 -9.89
N GLU A 176 14.36 1.34 -8.92
CA GLU A 176 15.03 0.53 -7.88
C GLU A 176 14.03 -0.28 -7.06
N PHE A 177 12.87 0.30 -6.73
CA PHE A 177 11.80 -0.39 -6.01
C PHE A 177 11.03 -1.37 -6.90
N LEU A 178 10.79 -1.05 -8.19
CA LEU A 178 10.16 -1.98 -9.13
C LEU A 178 10.94 -3.29 -9.30
N ASP A 179 12.27 -3.21 -9.22
CA ASP A 179 13.16 -4.37 -9.36
C ASP A 179 13.37 -5.12 -8.02
N HIS A 180 12.80 -4.63 -6.92
CA HIS A 180 13.02 -5.23 -5.61
C HIS A 180 12.36 -6.63 -5.48
N PRO A 181 13.09 -7.66 -5.02
CA PRO A 181 12.60 -9.05 -4.99
C PRO A 181 11.44 -9.28 -4.01
N ALA A 182 11.34 -8.47 -2.95
CA ALA A 182 10.27 -8.57 -1.96
C ALA A 182 8.98 -7.82 -2.35
N LEU A 183 8.90 -7.23 -3.56
CA LEU A 183 7.72 -6.49 -4.02
C LEU A 183 6.48 -7.40 -4.07
N LYS A 184 5.41 -7.03 -3.36
CA LYS A 184 4.16 -7.77 -3.22
C LYS A 184 2.95 -6.99 -3.70
N HIS A 185 2.98 -5.67 -3.51
CA HIS A 185 1.82 -4.81 -3.75
C HIS A 185 2.28 -3.43 -4.24
N ILE A 186 1.42 -2.73 -4.96
CA ILE A 186 1.72 -1.40 -5.51
C ILE A 186 0.57 -0.44 -5.22
N HIS A 187 0.86 0.71 -4.59
CA HIS A 187 -0.05 1.83 -4.54
C HIS A 187 0.09 2.68 -5.81
N LEU A 188 -1.05 2.97 -6.42
CA LEU A 188 -1.16 3.67 -7.69
C LEU A 188 -1.82 5.02 -7.50
N HIS A 189 -1.06 6.07 -7.62
CA HIS A 189 -1.50 7.45 -7.78
C HIS A 189 -0.47 8.22 -8.60
N ASP A 190 -0.70 9.48 -8.88
CA ASP A 190 0.23 10.31 -9.63
C ASP A 190 0.61 11.55 -8.82
N ASN A 191 1.73 12.18 -9.17
CA ASN A 191 2.16 13.45 -8.62
C ASN A 191 3.14 14.17 -9.57
N SER A 192 3.46 15.44 -9.25
CA SER A 192 4.38 16.26 -10.00
C SER A 192 5.87 15.92 -9.78
N GLY A 193 6.18 15.08 -8.77
CA GLY A 193 7.54 14.82 -8.29
C GLY A 193 8.01 15.77 -7.18
N GLU A 194 7.27 16.85 -6.91
CA GLU A 194 7.62 17.82 -5.87
C GLU A 194 7.00 17.47 -4.51
N GLY A 195 5.87 16.78 -4.51
CA GLY A 195 5.14 16.39 -3.30
C GLY A 195 4.27 15.16 -3.48
N ASP A 196 3.75 14.67 -2.37
CA ASP A 196 2.86 13.52 -2.31
C ASP A 196 1.39 13.96 -2.49
N GLU A 197 1.02 14.19 -3.77
CA GLU A 197 -0.24 14.86 -4.14
C GLU A 197 -1.43 13.88 -4.24
N HIS A 198 -1.20 12.61 -4.55
CA HIS A 198 -2.23 11.59 -4.83
C HIS A 198 -3.21 12.00 -5.94
N LEU A 199 -2.67 12.53 -7.05
CA LEU A 199 -3.45 12.88 -8.25
C LEU A 199 -4.02 11.62 -8.92
N ALA A 200 -5.03 11.82 -9.77
CA ALA A 200 -5.48 10.75 -10.66
C ALA A 200 -4.36 10.37 -11.64
N LEU A 201 -4.34 9.10 -12.03
CA LEU A 201 -3.31 8.56 -12.94
C LEU A 201 -3.28 9.31 -14.28
N GLY A 202 -2.10 9.73 -14.70
CA GLY A 202 -1.86 10.50 -15.90
C GLY A 202 -2.08 12.00 -15.74
N GLN A 203 -2.28 12.50 -14.53
CA GLN A 203 -2.36 13.95 -14.23
C GLN A 203 -1.06 14.52 -13.67
N GLY A 204 -0.11 13.66 -13.33
CA GLY A 204 1.24 14.02 -12.85
C GLY A 204 2.33 13.71 -13.86
N GLY A 205 3.51 13.36 -13.35
CA GLY A 205 4.73 13.13 -14.14
C GLY A 205 5.23 11.68 -14.13
N ILE A 206 4.51 10.74 -13.49
CA ILE A 206 4.99 9.36 -13.36
C ILE A 206 4.85 8.61 -14.69
N ASP A 207 5.93 7.97 -15.16
CA ASP A 207 5.83 7.00 -16.25
C ASP A 207 5.19 5.71 -15.73
N LEU A 208 3.91 5.52 -16.04
CA LEU A 208 3.12 4.37 -15.61
C LEU A 208 3.42 3.09 -16.41
N LEU A 209 4.06 3.16 -17.58
CA LEU A 209 4.26 1.97 -18.42
C LEU A 209 5.11 0.89 -17.75
N PRO A 210 6.30 1.18 -17.16
CA PRO A 210 7.08 0.17 -16.45
C PRO A 210 6.33 -0.39 -15.23
N VAL A 211 5.55 0.43 -14.53
CA VAL A 211 4.73 0.01 -13.38
C VAL A 211 3.68 -1.00 -13.79
N LEU A 212 2.86 -0.67 -14.80
CA LEU A 212 1.81 -1.57 -15.30
C LEU A 212 2.40 -2.87 -15.86
N LYS A 213 3.53 -2.80 -16.55
CA LYS A 213 4.24 -3.99 -17.02
C LYS A 213 4.67 -4.88 -15.84
N ARG A 214 5.23 -4.30 -14.78
CA ARG A 214 5.69 -5.03 -13.59
C ARG A 214 4.54 -5.71 -12.85
N ILE A 215 3.36 -5.06 -12.77
CA ILE A 215 2.14 -5.65 -12.19
C ILE A 215 1.72 -6.89 -12.99
N GLU A 216 1.69 -6.77 -14.32
CA GLU A 216 1.28 -7.87 -15.22
C GLU A 216 2.22 -9.06 -15.16
N GLU A 217 3.54 -8.83 -15.17
CA GLU A 217 4.57 -9.88 -15.19
C GLU A 217 4.74 -10.56 -13.82
N GLY A 218 4.46 -9.82 -12.73
CA GLY A 218 4.75 -10.26 -11.37
C GLY A 218 3.58 -10.89 -10.62
N ASP A 219 2.39 -10.96 -11.23
CA ASP A 219 1.14 -11.37 -10.55
C ASP A 219 0.88 -10.55 -9.26
N LEU A 220 1.25 -9.27 -9.30
CA LEU A 220 1.13 -8.37 -8.16
C LEU A 220 -0.30 -7.86 -8.01
N THR A 221 -0.67 -7.52 -6.78
CA THR A 221 -1.87 -6.74 -6.52
C THR A 221 -1.54 -5.25 -6.55
N ALA A 222 -2.53 -4.41 -6.84
CA ALA A 222 -2.36 -2.96 -6.79
C ALA A 222 -3.60 -2.29 -6.22
N THR A 223 -3.44 -1.12 -5.61
CA THR A 223 -4.52 -0.31 -5.06
C THR A 223 -4.46 1.10 -5.63
N LEU A 224 -5.60 1.60 -6.10
CA LEU A 224 -5.78 3.03 -6.38
C LEU A 224 -5.88 3.79 -5.06
N GLU A 225 -4.94 4.69 -4.82
CA GLU A 225 -4.83 5.43 -3.56
C GLU A 225 -4.98 6.94 -3.77
N GLN A 226 -6.16 7.35 -4.21
CA GLN A 226 -6.52 8.74 -4.40
C GLN A 226 -7.28 9.30 -3.19
N LYS A 227 -7.25 10.65 -3.04
CA LYS A 227 -7.93 11.40 -1.95
C LYS A 227 -9.41 11.68 -2.21
N SER A 228 -9.98 11.27 -3.36
CA SER A 228 -11.39 11.48 -3.68
C SER A 228 -11.92 10.44 -4.66
N GLU A 229 -13.22 10.14 -4.56
CA GLU A 229 -13.93 9.24 -5.48
C GLU A 229 -13.80 9.69 -6.95
N ARG A 230 -13.85 11.00 -7.20
CA ARG A 230 -13.65 11.54 -8.54
C ARG A 230 -12.28 11.15 -9.12
N ALA A 231 -11.21 11.31 -8.36
CA ALA A 231 -9.86 10.96 -8.80
C ALA A 231 -9.69 9.44 -9.00
N VAL A 232 -10.41 8.60 -8.23
CA VAL A 232 -10.49 7.15 -8.46
C VAL A 232 -11.11 6.86 -9.82
N ILE A 233 -12.26 7.47 -10.15
CA ILE A 233 -12.94 7.27 -11.44
C ILE A 233 -12.04 7.73 -12.60
N GLU A 234 -11.43 8.91 -12.51
CA GLU A 234 -10.50 9.44 -13.50
C GLU A 234 -9.29 8.50 -13.72
N SER A 235 -8.79 7.87 -12.63
CA SER A 235 -7.71 6.88 -12.70
C SER A 235 -8.14 5.59 -13.39
N LEU A 236 -9.33 5.06 -13.10
CA LEU A 236 -9.89 3.89 -13.79
C LEU A 236 -10.04 4.14 -15.30
N GLU A 237 -10.54 5.31 -15.68
CA GLU A 237 -10.63 5.71 -17.08
C GLU A 237 -9.25 5.85 -17.75
N ALA A 238 -8.24 6.35 -17.03
CA ALA A 238 -6.88 6.45 -17.54
C ALA A 238 -6.29 5.05 -17.80
N LEU A 239 -6.46 4.11 -16.87
CA LEU A 239 -6.03 2.72 -17.03
C LEU A 239 -6.72 2.04 -18.22
N ASP A 240 -8.03 2.21 -18.39
CA ASP A 240 -8.79 1.67 -19.53
C ASP A 240 -8.24 2.22 -20.87
N ARG A 241 -7.97 3.54 -20.94
CA ARG A 241 -7.35 4.16 -22.13
C ARG A 241 -5.96 3.61 -22.44
N MET A 242 -5.13 3.35 -21.40
CA MET A 242 -3.79 2.80 -21.58
C MET A 242 -3.82 1.35 -22.07
N GLN A 243 -4.73 0.54 -21.56
CA GLN A 243 -4.93 -0.84 -22.00
C GLN A 243 -5.40 -0.94 -23.45
N LYS A 244 -6.32 -0.08 -23.88
CA LYS A 244 -6.84 -0.02 -25.26
C LYS A 244 -5.79 0.46 -26.28
N LYS A 245 -4.80 1.24 -25.86
CA LYS A 245 -3.69 1.73 -26.69
C LYS A 245 -2.54 0.74 -26.85
N LYS A 246 -2.54 -0.42 -26.18
CA LYS A 246 -1.51 -1.45 -26.38
C LYS A 246 -1.58 -1.93 -27.85
N PRO A 247 -0.52 -1.78 -28.66
CA PRO A 247 -0.53 -2.28 -30.03
C PRO A 247 -0.67 -3.80 -30.04
N LEU A 248 -1.40 -4.34 -31.00
CA LEU A 248 -1.60 -5.79 -31.30
C LEU A 248 -0.29 -6.55 -31.66
N ILE A 249 0.88 -6.11 -31.22
CA ILE A 249 2.19 -6.61 -31.62
C ILE A 249 2.57 -7.95 -30.95
N LEU A 250 1.82 -8.42 -29.95
CA LEU A 250 2.19 -9.64 -29.21
C LEU A 250 1.52 -10.93 -29.70
N LEU A 251 0.63 -10.92 -30.69
CA LEU A 251 -0.01 -12.14 -31.22
C LEU A 251 0.74 -12.80 -32.37
N SER A 252 1.82 -12.21 -32.90
CA SER A 252 2.55 -12.76 -34.06
C SER A 252 3.75 -13.66 -33.72
N ARG A 253 4.09 -13.88 -32.44
CA ARG A 253 5.25 -14.71 -32.06
C ARG A 253 4.92 -16.14 -31.60
N GLN A 254 3.67 -16.58 -31.64
CA GLN A 254 3.31 -17.95 -31.28
C GLN A 254 2.95 -18.86 -32.48
N GLN A 255 3.09 -18.41 -33.72
CA GLN A 255 2.75 -19.24 -34.89
C GLN A 255 3.93 -19.68 -35.77
N THR A 256 5.17 -19.62 -35.30
CA THR A 256 6.30 -20.20 -36.01
C THR A 256 7.14 -21.08 -35.11
N ARG A 257 6.58 -22.20 -34.69
CA ARG A 257 7.30 -23.47 -34.39
C ARG A 257 6.32 -24.62 -34.57
N SER A 258 6.23 -25.10 -35.78
CA SER A 258 5.87 -26.47 -36.15
C SER A 258 7.08 -27.14 -36.72
#